data_570437f44e1c387b6a7409f76fdb8949
#
_entry.id   570437f44e1c387b6a7409f76fdb8949
#
_cell.length_a   1.000
_cell.length_b   1.000
_cell.length_c   1.000
_cell.angle_alpha   90.00
_cell.angle_beta   90.00
_cell.angle_gamma   90.00
#
_symmetry.space_group_name_H-M   'P 1'
#
loop_
_entity.id
_entity.type
_entity.pdbx_description
1 polymer ?
#
loop_
_entity_poly.entity_id
_entity_poly.type
_entity_poly.pdbx_seq_one_letter_code
_entity_poly.pdbx_strand_id
1 'polypeptide(L)'
;QERVHFEEVQQRFLDQEPLMQELLVPIILEGSASVAARLQEMNELLEPMHIHLENFGQNSLICRQLPAWMSEIDEQAFLQDVLDLWKDGREVRAEDLQRHRLATIACHHSLRFNRVLSLGEMQEVIEQLARCDQPYHCPHGRPTFITITEKQLIKEFQR
;
A
#
# COMPACT_ATOMS: atom_id res chain seq x y z
N GLN A 1 10.47 -5.39 8.17
CA GLN A 1 10.57 -3.94 8.12
C GLN A 1 9.28 -3.26 7.62
N GLU A 2 8.62 -3.77 6.58
CA GLU A 2 7.32 -3.25 6.10
C GLU A 2 6.29 -3.09 7.25
N ARG A 3 6.20 -4.04 8.18
CA ARG A 3 5.30 -3.96 9.33
C ARG A 3 5.68 -2.82 10.28
N VAL A 4 6.98 -2.64 10.56
CA VAL A 4 7.49 -1.55 11.41
C VAL A 4 7.10 -0.19 10.82
N HIS A 5 7.44 0.02 9.54
CA HIS A 5 7.11 1.28 8.86
C HIS A 5 5.60 1.51 8.72
N PHE A 6 4.81 0.46 8.54
CA PHE A 6 3.36 0.57 8.48
C PHE A 6 2.79 1.16 9.78
N GLU A 7 3.21 0.66 10.93
CA GLU A 7 2.73 1.13 12.23
C GLU A 7 3.23 2.54 12.55
N GLU A 8 4.48 2.88 12.19
CA GLU A 8 5.03 4.24 12.31
C GLU A 8 4.28 5.25 11.42
N VAL A 9 4.00 4.88 10.18
CA VAL A 9 3.25 5.71 9.22
C VAL A 9 1.82 5.87 9.68
N GLN A 10 1.18 4.82 10.18
CA GLN A 10 -0.18 4.88 10.71
C GLN A 10 -0.32 5.93 11.81
N GLN A 11 0.67 6.03 12.71
CA GLN A 11 0.66 7.02 13.79
C GLN A 11 0.87 8.44 13.29
N ARG A 12 1.68 8.65 12.24
CA ARG A 12 2.03 9.98 11.74
C ARG A 12 0.98 10.60 10.82
N PHE A 13 0.28 9.78 10.03
CA PHE A 13 -0.59 10.27 8.95
C PHE A 13 -2.07 10.45 9.32
N LEU A 14 -2.48 10.02 10.52
CA LEU A 14 -3.89 10.19 10.94
C LEU A 14 -4.24 11.64 11.31
N ASP A 15 -3.25 12.52 11.53
CA ASP A 15 -3.47 13.84 12.14
C ASP A 15 -3.10 15.05 11.25
N GLN A 16 -2.70 14.89 9.99
CA GLN A 16 -2.26 16.02 9.15
C GLN A 16 -3.09 16.17 7.88
N GLU A 17 -3.64 17.37 7.65
CA GLU A 17 -4.14 17.76 6.34
C GLU A 17 -2.98 17.74 5.32
N PRO A 18 -3.05 16.93 4.26
CA PRO A 18 -1.97 16.82 3.30
C PRO A 18 -1.92 18.09 2.42
N LEU A 19 -0.72 18.56 2.17
CA LEU A 19 -0.49 19.53 1.10
C LEU A 19 -0.87 18.88 -0.23
N MET A 20 -1.64 19.61 -1.05
CA MET A 20 -2.04 19.16 -2.39
C MET A 20 -1.03 19.64 -3.42
N GLN A 21 -0.72 18.79 -4.39
CA GLN A 21 0.18 19.06 -5.50
C GLN A 21 -0.59 18.92 -6.81
N GLU A 22 -0.61 20.00 -7.61
CA GLU A 22 -1.09 19.92 -8.98
C GLU A 22 -0.07 19.23 -9.87
N LEU A 23 -0.55 18.30 -10.69
CA LEU A 23 0.28 17.56 -11.63
C LEU A 23 0.46 18.38 -12.92
N LEU A 24 1.70 18.59 -13.34
CA LEU A 24 2.01 19.19 -14.65
C LEU A 24 1.49 18.31 -15.79
N VAL A 25 1.56 16.99 -15.62
CA VAL A 25 0.98 16.00 -16.52
C VAL A 25 0.00 15.17 -15.70
N PRO A 26 -1.32 15.27 -15.98
CA PRO A 26 -2.32 14.48 -15.28
C PRO A 26 -2.10 12.97 -15.47
N ILE A 27 -2.45 12.18 -14.47
CA ILE A 27 -2.39 10.72 -14.54
C ILE A 27 -3.68 10.20 -15.16
N ILE A 28 -3.55 9.43 -16.24
CA ILE A 28 -4.66 8.75 -16.90
C ILE A 28 -4.68 7.29 -16.48
N LEU A 29 -5.84 6.84 -16.00
CA LEU A 29 -6.06 5.48 -15.52
C LEU A 29 -6.98 4.74 -16.49
N GLU A 30 -6.60 3.50 -16.82
CA GLU A 30 -7.42 2.63 -17.65
C GLU A 30 -8.45 1.90 -16.79
N GLY A 31 -9.71 2.17 -17.07
CA GLY A 31 -10.84 1.56 -16.41
C GLY A 31 -11.73 0.78 -17.38
N SER A 32 -12.97 0.64 -17.00
CA SER A 32 -14.06 0.12 -17.83
C SER A 32 -15.31 0.98 -17.65
N ALA A 33 -16.28 0.82 -18.53
CA ALA A 33 -17.54 1.54 -18.40
C ALA A 33 -18.25 1.27 -17.05
N SER A 34 -18.12 0.04 -16.51
CA SER A 34 -18.67 -0.31 -15.20
C SER A 34 -17.95 0.39 -14.05
N VAL A 35 -16.64 0.59 -14.16
CA VAL A 35 -15.84 1.33 -13.17
C VAL A 35 -16.16 2.83 -13.26
N ALA A 36 -16.23 3.38 -14.47
CA ALA A 36 -16.58 4.79 -14.68
C ALA A 36 -17.99 5.14 -14.15
N ALA A 37 -18.95 4.21 -14.22
CA ALA A 37 -20.28 4.38 -13.67
C ALA A 37 -20.30 4.48 -12.13
N ARG A 38 -19.25 4.01 -11.45
CA ARG A 38 -19.10 4.06 -9.97
C ARG A 38 -18.19 5.21 -9.50
N LEU A 39 -17.88 6.15 -10.37
CA LEU A 39 -16.95 7.25 -10.07
C LEU A 39 -17.33 8.06 -8.83
N GLN A 40 -18.62 8.33 -8.64
CA GLN A 40 -19.08 9.06 -7.47
C GLN A 40 -18.80 8.29 -6.17
N GLU A 41 -19.14 7.01 -6.13
CA GLU A 41 -18.83 6.13 -4.99
C GLU A 41 -17.32 6.08 -4.71
N MET A 42 -16.50 5.96 -5.77
CA MET A 42 -15.04 5.96 -5.62
C MET A 42 -14.54 7.26 -5.01
N ASN A 43 -15.00 8.41 -5.50
CA ASN A 43 -14.59 9.71 -4.98
C ASN A 43 -15.01 9.92 -3.52
N GLU A 44 -16.20 9.48 -3.11
CA GLU A 44 -16.64 9.52 -1.72
C GLU A 44 -15.73 8.72 -0.80
N LEU A 45 -15.24 7.54 -1.25
CA LEU A 45 -14.31 6.71 -0.49
C LEU A 45 -12.86 7.20 -0.54
N LEU A 46 -12.47 7.90 -1.61
CA LEU A 46 -11.13 8.47 -1.80
C LEU A 46 -10.96 9.85 -1.16
N GLU A 47 -12.06 10.53 -0.83
CA GLU A 47 -12.03 11.87 -0.22
C GLU A 47 -11.17 11.95 1.06
N PRO A 48 -11.23 10.99 2.00
CA PRO A 48 -10.35 11.02 3.18
C PRO A 48 -8.85 10.89 2.87
N MET A 49 -8.52 10.44 1.66
CA MET A 49 -7.14 10.39 1.16
C MET A 49 -6.77 11.62 0.32
N HIS A 50 -7.70 12.54 0.12
CA HIS A 50 -7.59 13.72 -0.74
C HIS A 50 -7.25 13.39 -2.20
N ILE A 51 -7.81 12.28 -2.71
CA ILE A 51 -7.68 11.86 -4.10
C ILE A 51 -9.04 12.08 -4.76
N HIS A 52 -9.03 12.75 -5.91
CA HIS A 52 -10.21 12.99 -6.72
C HIS A 52 -9.98 12.55 -8.16
N LEU A 53 -10.89 11.76 -8.69
CA LEU A 53 -10.86 11.23 -10.05
C LEU A 53 -11.98 11.87 -10.86
N GLU A 54 -11.71 12.13 -12.14
CA GLU A 54 -12.68 12.67 -13.10
C GLU A 54 -12.83 11.71 -14.29
N ASN A 55 -13.97 11.75 -14.96
CA ASN A 55 -14.13 11.01 -16.21
C ASN A 55 -13.24 11.58 -17.32
N PHE A 56 -12.58 10.69 -18.04
CA PHE A 56 -11.75 11.02 -19.18
C PHE A 56 -12.07 10.08 -20.36
N GLY A 57 -13.08 10.43 -21.15
CA GLY A 57 -13.58 9.58 -22.23
C GLY A 57 -14.52 8.48 -21.72
N GLN A 58 -14.63 7.38 -22.49
CA GLN A 58 -15.64 6.35 -22.22
C GLN A 58 -15.20 5.35 -21.13
N ASN A 59 -13.91 5.06 -21.05
CA ASN A 59 -13.38 3.98 -20.22
C ASN A 59 -12.15 4.39 -19.39
N SER A 60 -11.84 5.68 -19.32
CA SER A 60 -10.66 6.17 -18.61
C SER A 60 -11.06 7.18 -17.55
N LEU A 61 -10.27 7.24 -16.50
CA LEU A 61 -10.36 8.24 -15.46
C LEU A 61 -9.07 9.06 -15.44
N ILE A 62 -9.14 10.30 -14.95
CA ILE A 62 -8.00 11.20 -14.87
C ILE A 62 -7.87 11.75 -13.45
N CYS A 63 -6.64 11.83 -12.97
CA CYS A 63 -6.27 12.47 -11.73
C CYS A 63 -5.39 13.68 -12.02
N ARG A 64 -5.78 14.88 -11.55
CA ARG A 64 -5.07 16.13 -11.81
C ARG A 64 -4.26 16.65 -10.64
N GLN A 65 -4.65 16.25 -9.45
CA GLN A 65 -4.04 16.67 -8.19
C GLN A 65 -3.80 15.46 -7.30
N LEU A 66 -2.69 15.47 -6.59
CA LEU A 66 -2.34 14.42 -5.64
C LEU A 66 -1.89 15.02 -4.31
N PRO A 67 -2.16 14.34 -3.20
CA PRO A 67 -1.58 14.72 -1.92
C PRO A 67 -0.06 14.51 -1.92
N ALA A 68 0.67 15.41 -1.29
CA ALA A 68 2.15 15.42 -1.30
C ALA A 68 2.78 14.10 -0.80
N TRP A 69 2.08 13.33 0.04
CA TRP A 69 2.59 12.03 0.50
C TRP A 69 2.76 11.01 -0.64
N MET A 70 2.08 11.20 -1.78
CA MET A 70 2.22 10.31 -2.94
C MET A 70 3.50 10.54 -3.75
N SER A 71 4.18 11.67 -3.57
CA SER A 71 5.42 11.99 -4.32
C SER A 71 6.56 10.99 -4.09
N GLU A 72 6.48 10.20 -3.02
CA GLU A 72 7.50 9.20 -2.67
C GLU A 72 7.18 7.79 -3.20
N ILE A 73 6.04 7.60 -3.86
CA ILE A 73 5.60 6.30 -4.38
C ILE A 73 5.40 6.36 -5.91
N ASP A 74 5.18 5.22 -6.53
CA ASP A 74 4.68 5.16 -7.91
C ASP A 74 3.19 5.48 -7.92
N GLU A 75 2.89 6.75 -8.18
CA GLU A 75 1.54 7.32 -8.11
C GLU A 75 0.59 6.64 -9.09
N GLN A 76 1.05 6.37 -10.31
CA GLN A 76 0.25 5.72 -11.34
C GLN A 76 -0.07 4.28 -10.98
N ALA A 77 0.92 3.51 -10.52
CA ALA A 77 0.72 2.14 -10.08
C ALA A 77 -0.23 2.07 -8.88
N PHE A 78 -0.08 2.96 -7.89
CA PHE A 78 -0.95 3.04 -6.73
C PHE A 78 -2.41 3.32 -7.12
N LEU A 79 -2.64 4.33 -7.96
CA LEU A 79 -3.99 4.68 -8.41
C LEU A 79 -4.62 3.58 -9.25
N GLN A 80 -3.83 2.90 -10.08
CA GLN A 80 -4.32 1.77 -10.87
C GLN A 80 -4.70 0.58 -9.99
N ASP A 81 -3.90 0.25 -8.99
CA ASP A 81 -4.20 -0.81 -8.01
C ASP A 81 -5.48 -0.49 -7.22
N VAL A 82 -5.66 0.77 -6.82
CA VAL A 82 -6.88 1.24 -6.18
C VAL A 82 -8.08 1.07 -7.12
N LEU A 83 -7.95 1.47 -8.39
CA LEU A 83 -9.02 1.31 -9.38
C LEU A 83 -9.40 -0.15 -9.62
N ASP A 84 -8.41 -1.04 -9.59
CA ASP A 84 -8.60 -2.47 -9.79
C ASP A 84 -9.45 -3.13 -8.69
N LEU A 85 -9.53 -2.54 -7.49
CA LEU A 85 -10.42 -3.00 -6.43
C LEU A 85 -11.91 -2.96 -6.86
N TRP A 86 -12.27 -2.03 -7.76
CA TRP A 86 -13.64 -1.91 -8.27
C TRP A 86 -13.92 -2.77 -9.52
N LYS A 87 -12.89 -3.30 -10.17
CA LYS A 87 -13.07 -4.10 -11.41
C LYS A 87 -13.86 -5.38 -11.17
N ASP A 88 -13.67 -6.01 -10.02
CA ASP A 88 -14.30 -7.30 -9.69
C ASP A 88 -15.73 -7.18 -9.12
N GLY A 89 -16.32 -5.98 -9.14
CA GLY A 89 -17.66 -5.75 -8.59
C GLY A 89 -17.76 -5.89 -7.06
N ARG A 90 -16.63 -5.90 -6.37
CA ARG A 90 -16.57 -5.98 -4.91
C ARG A 90 -17.07 -4.70 -4.26
N GLU A 91 -17.64 -4.85 -3.08
CA GLU A 91 -17.87 -3.73 -2.18
C GLU A 91 -16.52 -3.30 -1.58
N VAL A 92 -16.05 -2.12 -1.95
CA VAL A 92 -14.81 -1.54 -1.43
C VAL A 92 -15.14 -0.71 -0.20
N ARG A 93 -14.39 -0.88 0.88
CA ARG A 93 -14.57 -0.16 2.14
C ARG A 93 -13.46 0.86 2.35
N ALA A 94 -13.75 1.91 3.09
CA ALA A 94 -12.77 2.94 3.44
C ALA A 94 -11.54 2.35 4.15
N GLU A 95 -11.73 1.34 5.01
CA GLU A 95 -10.65 0.66 5.72
C GLU A 95 -9.69 -0.07 4.76
N ASP A 96 -10.22 -0.68 3.68
CA ASP A 96 -9.41 -1.37 2.68
C ASP A 96 -8.49 -0.39 1.94
N LEU A 97 -9.00 0.79 1.59
CA LEU A 97 -8.25 1.85 0.95
C LEU A 97 -7.19 2.45 1.87
N GLN A 98 -7.54 2.73 3.12
CA GLN A 98 -6.58 3.22 4.12
C GLN A 98 -5.46 2.21 4.36
N ARG A 99 -5.81 0.94 4.47
CA ARG A 99 -4.84 -0.14 4.61
C ARG A 99 -3.91 -0.24 3.41
N HIS A 100 -4.46 -0.14 2.20
CA HIS A 100 -3.68 -0.16 0.96
C HIS A 100 -2.71 1.03 0.89
N ARG A 101 -3.19 2.24 1.19
CA ARG A 101 -2.37 3.45 1.29
C ARG A 101 -1.19 3.27 2.24
N LEU A 102 -1.46 2.88 3.49
CA LEU A 102 -0.43 2.71 4.51
C LEU A 102 0.56 1.61 4.14
N ALA A 103 0.08 0.50 3.58
CA ALA A 103 0.93 -0.60 3.13
C ALA A 103 1.87 -0.16 2.00
N THR A 104 1.38 0.61 1.04
CA THR A 104 2.19 1.10 -0.07
C THR A 104 3.29 2.05 0.41
N ILE A 105 2.97 3.01 1.27
CA ILE A 105 3.94 3.94 1.85
C ILE A 105 5.00 3.15 2.65
N ALA A 106 4.57 2.22 3.48
CA ALA A 106 5.48 1.39 4.29
C ALA A 106 6.43 0.56 3.44
N CYS A 107 5.95 0.01 2.31
CA CYS A 107 6.79 -0.74 1.39
C CYS A 107 7.86 0.14 0.72
N HIS A 108 7.51 1.38 0.36
CA HIS A 108 8.48 2.29 -0.26
C HIS A 108 9.61 2.69 0.69
N HIS A 109 9.32 2.85 1.97
CA HIS A 109 10.32 3.14 3.00
C HIS A 109 11.07 1.91 3.52
N SER A 110 10.66 0.71 3.10
CA SER A 110 11.29 -0.53 3.55
C SER A 110 12.56 -0.87 2.79
N LEU A 111 13.46 -1.62 3.43
CA LEU A 111 14.64 -2.16 2.79
C LEU A 111 14.26 -3.03 1.60
N ARG A 112 14.80 -2.72 0.44
CA ARG A 112 14.58 -3.53 -0.76
C ARG A 112 15.26 -4.89 -0.62
N PHE A 113 14.65 -5.90 -1.19
CA PHE A 113 15.24 -7.22 -1.34
C PHE A 113 16.63 -7.10 -1.99
N ASN A 114 17.63 -7.86 -1.53
CA ASN A 114 19.04 -7.82 -1.95
C ASN A 114 19.92 -6.68 -1.39
N ARG A 115 19.45 -5.85 -0.47
CA ARG A 115 20.36 -5.01 0.29
C ARG A 115 21.12 -5.85 1.33
N VAL A 116 22.44 -5.78 1.31
CA VAL A 116 23.27 -6.41 2.34
C VAL A 116 23.15 -5.60 3.63
N LEU A 117 22.73 -6.25 4.70
CA LEU A 117 22.63 -5.66 6.04
C LEU A 117 23.82 -6.08 6.89
N SER A 118 24.31 -5.18 7.72
CA SER A 118 25.22 -5.52 8.81
C SER A 118 24.47 -6.32 9.90
N LEU A 119 25.22 -7.06 10.73
CA LEU A 119 24.62 -7.80 11.85
C LEU A 119 23.86 -6.88 12.81
N GLY A 120 24.35 -5.65 13.05
CA GLY A 120 23.65 -4.66 13.88
C GLY A 120 22.32 -4.24 13.28
N GLU A 121 22.27 -3.94 11.97
CA GLU A 121 21.01 -3.60 11.26
C GLU A 121 20.02 -4.78 11.26
N MET A 122 20.51 -6.02 11.12
CA MET A 122 19.65 -7.21 11.19
C MET A 122 19.02 -7.36 12.58
N GLN A 123 19.81 -7.18 13.63
CA GLN A 123 19.32 -7.26 15.00
C GLN A 123 18.31 -6.16 15.30
N GLU A 124 18.59 -4.92 14.89
CA GLU A 124 17.68 -3.81 15.07
C GLU A 124 16.32 -4.05 14.38
N VAL A 125 16.32 -4.57 13.14
CA VAL A 125 15.08 -4.93 12.43
C VAL A 125 14.27 -5.98 13.19
N ILE A 126 14.92 -6.99 13.77
CA ILE A 126 14.24 -8.03 14.56
C ILE A 126 13.66 -7.43 15.85
N GLU A 127 14.40 -6.58 16.54
CA GLU A 127 13.96 -5.93 17.76
C GLU A 127 12.78 -4.98 17.50
N GLN A 128 12.82 -4.21 16.41
CA GLN A 128 11.72 -3.36 15.99
C GLN A 128 10.48 -4.18 15.65
N LEU A 129 10.64 -5.28 14.90
CA LEU A 129 9.54 -6.18 14.57
C LEU A 129 8.89 -6.79 15.82
N ALA A 130 9.70 -7.15 16.84
CA ALA A 130 9.19 -7.71 18.09
C ALA A 130 8.34 -6.71 18.90
N ARG A 131 8.49 -5.40 18.65
CA ARG A 131 7.71 -4.33 19.30
C ARG A 131 6.42 -4.00 18.56
N CYS A 132 6.24 -4.48 17.32
CA CYS A 132 5.03 -4.26 16.55
C CYS A 132 3.82 -4.97 17.17
N ASP A 133 2.63 -4.41 17.00
CA ASP A 133 1.36 -5.03 17.45
C ASP A 133 1.06 -6.35 16.72
N GLN A 134 1.47 -6.45 15.45
CA GLN A 134 1.25 -7.64 14.61
C GLN A 134 2.55 -8.12 13.94
N PRO A 135 3.54 -8.63 14.68
CA PRO A 135 4.86 -8.95 14.14
C PRO A 135 4.88 -10.12 13.16
N TYR A 136 3.86 -10.97 13.15
CA TYR A 136 3.82 -12.23 12.39
C TYR A 136 3.44 -12.10 10.93
N HIS A 137 2.83 -10.97 10.53
CA HIS A 137 2.39 -10.73 9.17
C HIS A 137 2.78 -9.32 8.70
N CYS A 138 3.18 -9.21 7.44
CA CYS A 138 3.34 -7.90 6.83
C CYS A 138 1.97 -7.23 6.58
N PRO A 139 1.91 -5.93 6.26
CA PRO A 139 0.65 -5.23 5.98
C PRO A 139 -0.18 -5.86 4.85
N HIS A 140 0.47 -6.56 3.92
CA HIS A 140 -0.17 -7.29 2.81
C HIS A 140 -0.63 -8.70 3.18
N GLY A 141 -0.49 -9.13 4.45
CA GLY A 141 -0.90 -10.44 4.93
C GLY A 141 0.11 -11.57 4.71
N ARG A 142 1.30 -11.30 4.16
CA ARG A 142 2.35 -12.32 4.00
C ARG A 142 3.03 -12.58 5.35
N PRO A 143 3.42 -13.83 5.68
CA PRO A 143 4.16 -14.10 6.91
C PRO A 143 5.51 -13.38 6.90
N THR A 144 5.88 -12.76 8.03
CA THR A 144 7.19 -12.10 8.21
C THR A 144 8.29 -13.10 8.52
N PHE A 145 7.95 -14.24 9.11
CA PHE A 145 8.84 -15.39 9.33
C PHE A 145 8.03 -16.69 9.34
N ILE A 146 8.72 -17.78 9.11
CA ILE A 146 8.19 -19.14 9.17
C ILE A 146 8.99 -19.93 10.20
N THR A 147 8.33 -20.83 10.91
CA THR A 147 8.99 -21.75 11.85
C THR A 147 9.11 -23.11 11.17
N ILE A 148 10.32 -23.63 11.09
CA ILE A 148 10.62 -24.97 10.60
C ILE A 148 11.11 -25.80 11.79
N THR A 149 10.39 -26.86 12.12
CA THR A 149 10.80 -27.77 13.22
C THR A 149 11.95 -28.66 12.77
N GLU A 150 12.76 -29.11 13.73
CA GLU A 150 13.85 -30.08 13.45
C GLU A 150 13.34 -31.32 12.71
N LYS A 151 12.18 -31.83 13.08
CA LYS A 151 11.54 -32.98 12.37
C LYS A 151 11.23 -32.67 10.90
N GLN A 152 10.80 -31.45 10.58
CA GLN A 152 10.56 -31.03 9.21
C GLN A 152 11.87 -30.93 8.44
N LEU A 153 12.93 -30.35 9.04
CA LEU A 153 14.26 -30.29 8.43
C LEU A 153 14.80 -31.70 8.15
N ILE A 154 14.75 -32.61 9.11
CA ILE A 154 15.18 -34.00 8.92
C ILE A 154 14.43 -34.65 7.77
N LYS A 155 13.10 -34.46 7.69
CA LYS A 155 12.28 -35.04 6.62
C LYS A 155 12.65 -34.52 5.23
N GLU A 156 12.98 -33.22 5.11
CA GLU A 156 13.34 -32.60 3.82
C GLU A 156 14.77 -32.99 3.35
N PHE A 157 15.69 -33.24 4.30
CA PHE A 157 17.09 -33.54 3.99
C PHE A 157 17.47 -35.01 4.15
N GLN A 158 16.62 -35.87 4.69
CA GLN A 158 16.81 -37.32 4.67
C GLN A 158 16.43 -37.86 3.29
N ARG A 159 17.45 -38.48 2.67
CA ARG A 159 17.25 -39.29 1.45
C ARG A 159 16.75 -40.69 1.80
#